data_babbebc58c10535500b7b305e2f4cc68
#
_entry.id   babbebc58c10535500b7b305e2f4cc68
#
_cell.length_a   1.000
_cell.length_b   1.000
_cell.length_c   1.000
_cell.angle_alpha   90.00
_cell.angle_beta   90.00
_cell.angle_gamma   90.00
#
_symmetry.space_group_name_H-M   'P 1'
#
loop_
_entity.id
_entity.type
_entity.pdbx_description
1 polymer ?
#
loop_
_entity_poly.entity_id
_entity_poly.type
_entity_poly.pdbx_seq_one_letter_code
_entity_poly.pdbx_strand_id
1 'polypeptide(L)'
;FEYIRPFISAYRFEEIVDYKYDDVSLSKTVKAYCPYIVRYRQFSGEKEDSVCMPLFWIFPEGDFDSTNVLHIQDTVLYVHALKYPNQMPFCSNLFSFVQQGRIKVFKPDGSEFSTPKQVEDLFVIKNNFVFYDENTGQESIKSAFSDIMPEDIISIRVAEGWDIDRGSLNIRKRIYFYLPLYRYDDERFGQLGIRVYNVEYRR
;
A
#
# COMPACT_ATOMS: atom_id res chain seq x y z
N PHE A 1 -27.71 -18.52 -7.04
CA PHE A 1 -26.41 -18.09 -6.52
C PHE A 1 -25.24 -18.96 -7.03
N GLU A 2 -25.39 -20.26 -7.15
CA GLU A 2 -24.33 -21.17 -7.65
C GLU A 2 -23.95 -20.90 -9.12
N TYR A 3 -24.85 -20.37 -9.94
CA TYR A 3 -24.56 -20.02 -11.34
C TYR A 3 -23.79 -18.71 -11.55
N ILE A 4 -23.81 -17.80 -10.59
CA ILE A 4 -23.13 -16.49 -10.72
C ILE A 4 -21.71 -16.55 -10.14
N ARG A 5 -21.47 -17.42 -9.16
CA ARG A 5 -20.20 -17.53 -8.44
C ARG A 5 -18.96 -17.74 -9.33
N PRO A 6 -18.98 -18.57 -10.36
CA PRO A 6 -17.82 -18.75 -11.25
C PRO A 6 -17.52 -17.52 -12.13
N PHE A 7 -18.41 -16.53 -12.19
CA PHE A 7 -18.25 -15.35 -13.04
C PHE A 7 -17.84 -14.09 -12.29
N ILE A 8 -17.81 -14.11 -10.94
CA ILE A 8 -17.33 -12.97 -10.16
C ILE A 8 -15.81 -12.95 -10.21
N SER A 9 -15.27 -11.91 -10.85
CA SER A 9 -13.83 -11.78 -11.12
C SER A 9 -13.17 -10.67 -10.30
N ALA A 10 -13.97 -9.77 -9.73
CA ALA A 10 -13.47 -8.64 -8.96
C ALA A 10 -14.50 -8.14 -7.95
N TYR A 11 -14.02 -7.35 -6.98
CA TYR A 11 -14.86 -6.65 -6.02
C TYR A 11 -14.44 -5.17 -5.96
N ARG A 12 -15.43 -4.28 -5.90
CA ARG A 12 -15.23 -2.89 -5.54
C ARG A 12 -15.67 -2.69 -4.10
N PHE A 13 -14.88 -1.98 -3.32
CA PHE A 13 -15.17 -1.69 -1.92
C PHE A 13 -15.42 -0.20 -1.72
N GLU A 14 -16.39 0.11 -0.85
CA GLU A 14 -16.52 1.37 -0.16
C GLU A 14 -15.99 1.16 1.26
N GLU A 15 -14.89 1.82 1.60
CA GLU A 15 -14.17 1.57 2.85
C GLU A 15 -13.64 2.86 3.48
N ILE A 16 -13.52 2.82 4.80
CA ILE A 16 -12.81 3.83 5.57
C ILE A 16 -11.44 3.27 5.92
N VAL A 17 -10.40 4.05 5.69
CA VAL A 17 -9.04 3.76 6.11
C VAL A 17 -8.68 4.70 7.25
N ASP A 18 -8.42 4.13 8.43
CA ASP A 18 -8.04 4.87 9.62
C ASP A 18 -6.52 4.79 9.82
N TYR A 19 -5.90 5.96 9.97
CA TYR A 19 -4.48 6.13 10.26
C TYR A 19 -4.31 6.43 11.74
N LYS A 20 -3.79 5.46 12.51
CA LYS A 20 -3.51 5.64 13.93
C LYS A 20 -2.14 6.25 14.12
N TYR A 21 -2.08 7.42 14.74
CA TYR A 21 -0.85 8.21 14.85
C TYR A 21 0.07 7.75 15.99
N ASP A 22 -0.50 7.22 17.06
CA ASP A 22 0.25 6.86 18.28
C ASP A 22 1.15 5.64 18.11
N ASP A 23 0.76 4.72 17.23
CA ASP A 23 1.48 3.48 16.97
C ASP A 23 1.80 3.28 15.48
N VAL A 24 1.47 4.26 14.64
CA VAL A 24 1.61 4.27 13.17
C VAL A 24 1.06 2.99 12.53
N SER A 25 -0.11 2.59 12.98
CA SER A 25 -0.85 1.45 12.43
C SER A 25 -2.02 1.89 11.55
N LEU A 26 -2.53 0.94 10.77
CA LEU A 26 -3.63 1.15 9.84
C LEU A 26 -4.76 0.18 10.15
N SER A 27 -6.00 0.66 10.03
CA SER A 27 -7.17 -0.22 10.01
C SER A 27 -8.09 0.13 8.86
N LYS A 28 -8.90 -0.84 8.42
CA LYS A 28 -9.90 -0.68 7.38
C LYS A 28 -11.24 -1.20 7.83
N THR A 29 -12.28 -0.39 7.58
CA THR A 29 -13.67 -0.79 7.79
C THR A 29 -14.37 -0.80 6.45
N VAL A 30 -14.87 -1.94 6.03
CA VAL A 30 -15.69 -2.09 4.81
C VAL A 30 -17.11 -1.64 5.13
N LYS A 31 -17.61 -0.64 4.39
CA LYS A 31 -18.97 -0.12 4.51
C LYS A 31 -19.92 -0.79 3.53
N ALA A 32 -19.44 -1.03 2.33
CA ALA A 32 -20.19 -1.71 1.29
C ALA A 32 -19.21 -2.35 0.29
N TYR A 33 -19.70 -3.32 -0.46
CA TYR A 33 -18.94 -3.88 -1.57
C TYR A 33 -19.85 -4.31 -2.72
N CYS A 34 -19.29 -4.31 -3.91
CA CYS A 34 -19.98 -4.67 -5.14
C CYS A 34 -19.18 -5.74 -5.88
N PRO A 35 -19.75 -6.93 -6.09
CA PRO A 35 -19.15 -7.92 -6.98
C PRO A 35 -19.22 -7.44 -8.44
N TYR A 36 -18.19 -7.77 -9.22
CA TYR A 36 -18.09 -7.46 -10.64
C TYR A 36 -17.94 -8.74 -11.45
N ILE A 37 -18.62 -8.75 -12.61
CA ILE A 37 -18.39 -9.73 -13.67
C ILE A 37 -17.48 -9.08 -14.70
N VAL A 38 -16.40 -9.77 -15.07
CA VAL A 38 -15.56 -9.38 -16.21
C VAL A 38 -16.01 -10.18 -17.42
N ARG A 39 -16.46 -9.50 -18.45
CA ARG A 39 -16.77 -10.09 -19.76
C ARG A 39 -15.69 -9.69 -20.76
N TYR A 40 -15.09 -10.66 -21.39
CA TYR A 40 -14.19 -10.45 -22.51
C TYR A 40 -15.00 -10.36 -23.79
N ARG A 41 -14.82 -9.28 -24.57
CA ARG A 41 -15.35 -9.17 -25.91
C ARG A 41 -14.24 -9.57 -26.86
N GLN A 42 -14.41 -10.70 -27.53
CA GLN A 42 -13.58 -11.05 -28.69
C GLN A 42 -14.15 -10.30 -29.91
N PHE A 43 -13.45 -9.28 -30.37
CA PHE A 43 -13.61 -8.76 -31.70
C PHE A 43 -12.59 -9.46 -32.61
N SER A 44 -13.05 -9.94 -33.78
CA SER A 44 -12.22 -10.65 -34.76
C SER A 44 -11.01 -9.81 -35.13
N GLY A 45 -9.84 -10.13 -34.57
CA GLY A 45 -8.55 -9.63 -35.02
C GLY A 45 -7.89 -8.53 -34.19
N GLU A 46 -8.52 -7.99 -33.15
CA GLU A 46 -7.96 -6.95 -32.28
C GLU A 46 -7.97 -7.33 -30.79
N LYS A 47 -7.16 -6.61 -30.00
CA LYS A 47 -7.00 -6.85 -28.55
C LYS A 47 -8.32 -7.12 -27.83
N GLU A 48 -8.33 -8.17 -27.00
CA GLU A 48 -9.42 -8.47 -26.08
C GLU A 48 -9.75 -7.25 -25.22
N ASP A 49 -10.93 -6.68 -25.44
CA ASP A 49 -11.45 -5.61 -24.61
C ASP A 49 -12.28 -6.24 -23.47
N SER A 50 -11.94 -5.93 -22.22
CA SER A 50 -12.64 -6.47 -21.06
C SER A 50 -13.59 -5.42 -20.49
N VAL A 51 -14.85 -5.78 -20.35
CA VAL A 51 -15.86 -4.92 -19.72
C VAL A 51 -16.16 -5.42 -18.31
N CYS A 52 -15.90 -4.59 -17.31
CA CYS A 52 -16.27 -4.83 -15.93
C CYS A 52 -17.70 -4.33 -15.69
N MET A 53 -18.61 -5.23 -15.32
CA MET A 53 -20.00 -4.88 -15.02
C MET A 53 -20.27 -5.07 -13.53
N PRO A 54 -20.68 -4.02 -12.80
CA PRO A 54 -21.13 -4.14 -11.42
C PRO A 54 -22.44 -4.94 -11.38
N LEU A 55 -22.59 -5.78 -10.37
CA LEU A 55 -23.82 -6.54 -10.17
C LEU A 55 -24.79 -5.77 -9.26
N PHE A 56 -24.43 -5.64 -8.00
CA PHE A 56 -25.23 -4.95 -6.97
C PHE A 56 -24.34 -4.60 -5.78
N TRP A 57 -24.74 -3.59 -5.03
CA TRP A 57 -24.09 -3.23 -3.79
C TRP A 57 -24.63 -4.05 -2.62
N ILE A 58 -23.73 -4.54 -1.79
CA ILE A 58 -24.01 -5.23 -0.55
C ILE A 58 -23.59 -4.29 0.58
N PHE A 59 -24.54 -3.98 1.48
CA PHE A 59 -24.34 -3.18 2.68
C PHE A 59 -24.47 -4.15 3.87
N PRO A 60 -23.35 -4.68 4.39
CA PRO A 60 -23.40 -5.63 5.48
C PRO A 60 -23.97 -5.00 6.75
N GLU A 61 -24.76 -5.75 7.48
CA GLU A 61 -25.37 -5.35 8.75
C GLU A 61 -24.92 -6.29 9.87
N GLY A 62 -24.83 -5.76 11.10
CA GLY A 62 -24.43 -6.52 12.29
C GLY A 62 -22.93 -6.67 12.46
N ASP A 63 -22.54 -7.43 13.49
CA ASP A 63 -21.16 -7.68 13.85
C ASP A 63 -20.55 -8.82 13.02
N PHE A 64 -19.24 -8.80 12.89
CA PHE A 64 -18.49 -9.84 12.20
C PHE A 64 -18.33 -11.08 13.10
N ASP A 65 -18.89 -12.23 12.69
CA ASP A 65 -18.71 -13.51 13.35
C ASP A 65 -17.44 -14.21 12.87
N SER A 66 -16.41 -14.23 13.69
CA SER A 66 -15.14 -14.89 13.41
C SER A 66 -15.20 -16.42 13.40
N THR A 67 -16.31 -17.02 13.87
CA THR A 67 -16.48 -18.49 13.93
C THR A 67 -17.04 -19.06 12.64
N ASN A 68 -17.66 -18.24 11.78
CA ASN A 68 -18.30 -18.64 10.53
C ASN A 68 -17.68 -17.94 9.31
N VAL A 69 -16.38 -18.01 9.16
CA VAL A 69 -15.62 -17.24 8.19
C VAL A 69 -15.35 -18.02 6.90
N LEU A 70 -15.54 -17.36 5.78
CA LEU A 70 -14.99 -17.75 4.49
C LEU A 70 -13.77 -16.86 4.19
N HIS A 71 -12.63 -17.46 4.06
CA HIS A 71 -11.45 -16.79 3.58
C HIS A 71 -11.57 -16.53 2.07
N ILE A 72 -11.51 -15.24 1.67
CA ILE A 72 -11.68 -14.84 0.27
C ILE A 72 -10.33 -14.68 -0.40
N GLN A 73 -9.38 -14.05 0.29
CA GLN A 73 -8.09 -13.69 -0.25
C GLN A 73 -7.03 -13.66 0.86
N ASP A 74 -5.86 -14.29 0.60
CA ASP A 74 -4.77 -14.36 1.56
C ASP A 74 -3.97 -13.06 1.65
N THR A 75 -3.56 -12.53 0.50
CA THR A 75 -2.77 -11.31 0.45
C THR A 75 -3.02 -10.55 -0.84
N VAL A 76 -3.40 -9.29 -0.69
CA VAL A 76 -3.58 -8.36 -1.80
C VAL A 76 -2.77 -7.11 -1.52
N LEU A 77 -2.13 -6.57 -2.55
CA LEU A 77 -1.37 -5.32 -2.48
C LEU A 77 -2.18 -4.19 -3.11
N TYR A 78 -2.46 -3.17 -2.32
CA TYR A 78 -3.12 -1.93 -2.77
C TYR A 78 -2.25 -0.72 -2.53
N VAL A 79 -2.41 0.30 -3.38
CA VAL A 79 -1.81 1.61 -3.20
C VAL A 79 -2.89 2.59 -2.77
N HIS A 80 -2.68 3.22 -1.62
CA HIS A 80 -3.53 4.28 -1.09
C HIS A 80 -2.80 5.61 -1.19
N ALA A 81 -3.39 6.55 -1.92
CA ALA A 81 -2.92 7.93 -1.94
C ALA A 81 -3.20 8.61 -0.59
N LEU A 82 -2.23 9.33 -0.06
CA LEU A 82 -2.40 10.13 1.16
C LEU A 82 -3.06 11.46 0.83
N LYS A 83 -3.98 11.88 1.70
CA LYS A 83 -4.73 13.14 1.56
C LYS A 83 -4.17 14.17 2.53
N TYR A 84 -3.23 14.97 2.07
CA TYR A 84 -2.70 16.07 2.87
C TYR A 84 -3.74 17.20 3.05
N PRO A 85 -3.70 17.91 4.19
CA PRO A 85 -2.75 17.76 5.30
C PRO A 85 -3.12 16.68 6.34
N ASN A 86 -4.25 16.00 6.21
CA ASN A 86 -4.82 15.15 7.25
C ASN A 86 -3.92 13.97 7.67
N GLN A 87 -3.14 13.40 6.73
CA GLN A 87 -2.23 12.28 7.04
C GLN A 87 -0.80 12.70 7.36
N MET A 88 -0.50 14.01 7.39
CA MET A 88 0.84 14.51 7.75
C MET A 88 1.29 14.04 9.15
N PRO A 89 0.45 14.09 10.21
CA PRO A 89 0.87 13.59 11.53
C PRO A 89 1.25 12.11 11.53
N PHE A 90 0.59 11.29 10.71
CA PHE A 90 0.94 9.88 10.56
C PHE A 90 2.34 9.72 9.96
N CYS A 91 2.65 10.42 8.87
CA CYS A 91 3.96 10.37 8.22
C CYS A 91 5.06 10.90 9.14
N SER A 92 4.83 12.03 9.82
CA SER A 92 5.79 12.60 10.77
C SER A 92 6.11 11.64 11.93
N ASN A 93 5.09 11.00 12.50
CA ASN A 93 5.28 10.01 13.55
C ASN A 93 5.97 8.75 13.02
N LEU A 94 5.65 8.30 11.82
CA LEU A 94 6.32 7.16 11.18
C LEU A 94 7.83 7.43 11.08
N PHE A 95 8.23 8.58 10.54
CA PHE A 95 9.65 8.96 10.43
C PHE A 95 10.32 9.02 11.79
N SER A 96 9.73 9.76 12.74
CA SER A 96 10.24 9.89 14.09
C SER A 96 10.41 8.53 14.78
N PHE A 97 9.42 7.64 14.68
CA PHE A 97 9.47 6.34 15.36
C PHE A 97 10.48 5.38 14.74
N VAL A 98 10.65 5.43 13.42
CA VAL A 98 11.68 4.66 12.73
C VAL A 98 13.07 5.16 13.12
N GLN A 99 13.32 6.46 13.05
CA GLN A 99 14.61 7.07 13.38
C GLN A 99 14.99 6.87 14.86
N GLN A 100 13.99 6.89 15.76
CA GLN A 100 14.21 6.64 17.20
C GLN A 100 14.27 5.17 17.56
N GLY A 101 14.08 4.26 16.61
CA GLY A 101 14.01 2.81 16.87
C GLY A 101 12.80 2.37 17.71
N ARG A 102 11.76 3.22 17.81
CA ARG A 102 10.52 2.91 18.55
C ARG A 102 9.68 1.83 17.86
N ILE A 103 9.81 1.71 16.56
CA ILE A 103 9.21 0.63 15.77
C ILE A 103 10.28 -0.09 14.97
N LYS A 104 10.19 -1.42 14.96
CA LYS A 104 11.06 -2.25 14.14
C LYS A 104 10.55 -2.21 12.68
N VAL A 105 11.45 -1.95 11.76
CA VAL A 105 11.17 -1.99 10.31
C VAL A 105 11.99 -3.08 9.64
N PHE A 106 11.53 -3.50 8.48
CA PHE A 106 12.11 -4.58 7.70
C PHE A 106 12.34 -4.11 6.27
N LYS A 107 13.18 -4.81 5.51
CA LYS A 107 13.29 -4.60 4.07
C LYS A 107 11.99 -4.98 3.36
N PRO A 108 11.76 -4.51 2.13
CA PRO A 108 10.54 -4.83 1.38
C PRO A 108 10.26 -6.32 1.20
N ASP A 109 11.30 -7.15 1.16
CA ASP A 109 11.20 -8.62 1.10
C ASP A 109 10.87 -9.27 2.46
N GLY A 110 10.87 -8.49 3.54
CA GLY A 110 10.58 -8.93 4.91
C GLY A 110 11.81 -9.36 5.70
N SER A 111 13.01 -9.29 5.14
CA SER A 111 14.26 -9.54 5.88
C SER A 111 14.62 -8.36 6.78
N GLU A 112 15.41 -8.61 7.81
CA GLU A 112 15.88 -7.58 8.74
C GLU A 112 17.02 -6.74 8.12
N PHE A 113 17.14 -5.51 8.59
CA PHE A 113 18.32 -4.70 8.34
C PHE A 113 19.48 -5.18 9.23
N SER A 114 20.67 -5.27 8.66
CA SER A 114 21.84 -5.73 9.38
C SER A 114 22.40 -4.72 10.38
N THR A 115 22.16 -3.43 10.13
CA THR A 115 22.63 -2.32 10.99
C THR A 115 21.62 -1.17 11.03
N PRO A 116 21.56 -0.38 12.12
CA PRO A 116 20.76 0.84 12.18
C PRO A 116 21.11 1.84 11.08
N LYS A 117 22.38 1.93 10.72
CA LYS A 117 22.87 2.81 9.65
C LYS A 117 22.18 2.56 8.31
N GLN A 118 21.88 1.30 7.98
CA GLN A 118 21.14 0.98 6.76
C GLN A 118 19.72 1.54 6.77
N VAL A 119 19.10 1.67 7.94
CA VAL A 119 17.77 2.30 8.07
C VAL A 119 17.87 3.81 7.89
N GLU A 120 18.87 4.44 8.51
CA GLU A 120 19.12 5.89 8.37
C GLU A 120 19.38 6.28 6.90
N ASP A 121 20.20 5.49 6.19
CA ASP A 121 20.56 5.75 4.80
C ASP A 121 19.37 5.69 3.82
N LEU A 122 18.23 5.08 4.22
CA LEU A 122 17.01 5.03 3.40
C LEU A 122 16.27 6.38 3.32
N PHE A 123 16.52 7.26 4.27
CA PHE A 123 15.91 8.60 4.30
C PHE A 123 16.71 9.63 3.51
N VAL A 124 17.75 9.19 2.80
CA VAL A 124 18.62 10.04 2.01
C VAL A 124 18.65 9.59 0.56
N ILE A 125 18.31 10.50 -0.35
CA ILE A 125 18.44 10.28 -1.79
C ILE A 125 19.84 10.73 -2.22
N LYS A 126 20.56 9.82 -2.91
CA LYS A 126 21.83 10.15 -3.54
C LYS A 126 21.62 10.36 -5.03
N ASN A 127 21.75 11.59 -5.49
CA ASN A 127 21.72 11.96 -6.89
C ASN A 127 23.13 12.09 -7.43
N ASN A 128 23.44 11.41 -8.53
CA ASN A 128 24.72 11.53 -9.22
C ASN A 128 24.53 12.39 -10.47
N PHE A 129 25.31 13.44 -10.57
CA PHE A 129 25.34 14.34 -11.71
C PHE A 129 26.65 14.16 -12.47
N VAL A 130 26.57 14.01 -13.80
CA VAL A 130 27.74 14.00 -14.66
C VAL A 130 27.99 15.45 -15.07
N PHE A 131 29.16 15.95 -14.75
CA PHE A 131 29.64 17.26 -15.18
C PHE A 131 30.69 17.08 -16.26
N TYR A 132 30.52 17.82 -17.33
CA TYR A 132 31.49 17.94 -18.41
C TYR A 132 32.34 19.19 -18.16
N ASP A 133 33.65 19.03 -18.11
CA ASP A 133 34.58 20.16 -18.16
C ASP A 133 34.80 20.54 -19.63
N GLU A 134 34.25 21.68 -20.04
CA GLU A 134 34.31 22.15 -21.44
C GLU A 134 35.75 22.41 -21.91
N ASN A 135 36.71 22.68 -20.98
CA ASN A 135 38.09 22.98 -21.33
C ASN A 135 38.96 21.73 -21.49
N THR A 136 38.67 20.70 -20.69
CA THR A 136 39.48 19.46 -20.71
C THR A 136 38.79 18.29 -21.38
N GLY A 137 37.46 18.37 -21.62
CA GLY A 137 36.64 17.27 -22.13
C GLY A 137 36.48 16.11 -21.16
N GLN A 138 36.87 16.30 -19.89
CA GLN A 138 36.77 15.25 -18.85
C GLN A 138 35.42 15.23 -18.22
N GLU A 139 34.87 14.01 -18.07
CA GLU A 139 33.69 13.76 -17.25
C GLU A 139 34.04 13.64 -15.77
N SER A 140 33.29 14.29 -14.92
CA SER A 140 33.36 14.11 -13.47
C SER A 140 31.99 13.82 -12.89
N ILE A 141 31.91 12.85 -11.95
CA ILE A 141 30.66 12.52 -11.25
C ILE A 141 30.67 13.23 -9.90
N LYS A 142 29.68 14.10 -9.69
CA LYS A 142 29.43 14.73 -8.40
C LYS A 142 28.14 14.14 -7.82
N SER A 143 28.18 13.80 -6.53
CA SER A 143 27.01 13.33 -5.80
C SER A 143 26.40 14.46 -4.99
N ALA A 144 25.10 14.66 -5.10
CA ALA A 144 24.32 15.47 -4.19
C ALA A 144 23.44 14.57 -3.33
N PHE A 145 23.22 14.94 -2.09
CA PHE A 145 22.39 14.21 -1.14
C PHE A 145 21.23 15.12 -0.76
N SER A 146 20.02 14.54 -0.71
CA SER A 146 18.82 15.22 -0.23
C SER A 146 18.07 14.29 0.72
N ASP A 147 17.56 14.85 1.81
CA ASP A 147 16.75 14.09 2.76
C ASP A 147 15.34 13.88 2.21
N ILE A 148 14.78 12.68 2.46
CA ILE A 148 13.37 12.42 2.25
C ILE A 148 12.63 12.92 3.49
N MET A 149 11.68 13.81 3.29
CA MET A 149 10.88 14.39 4.36
C MET A 149 9.52 13.68 4.48
N PRO A 150 8.82 13.76 5.63
CA PRO A 150 7.49 13.19 5.80
C PRO A 150 6.48 13.63 4.73
N GLU A 151 6.56 14.87 4.27
CA GLU A 151 5.73 15.45 3.20
C GLU A 151 5.98 14.86 1.81
N ASP A 152 7.12 14.23 1.59
CA ASP A 152 7.43 13.56 0.33
C ASP A 152 6.68 12.23 0.22
N ILE A 153 6.18 11.67 1.33
CA ILE A 153 5.39 10.44 1.33
C ILE A 153 3.99 10.74 0.81
N ILE A 154 3.71 10.35 -0.40
CA ILE A 154 2.44 10.66 -1.10
C ILE A 154 1.45 9.51 -1.10
N SER A 155 1.91 8.31 -0.86
CA SER A 155 1.05 7.13 -0.82
C SER A 155 1.69 6.01 0.01
N ILE A 156 0.89 5.02 0.32
CA ILE A 156 1.34 3.78 0.97
C ILE A 156 0.84 2.58 0.17
N ARG A 157 1.67 1.56 0.02
CA ARG A 157 1.27 0.27 -0.48
C ARG A 157 0.95 -0.62 0.70
N VAL A 158 -0.27 -1.11 0.76
CA VAL A 158 -0.79 -1.91 1.88
C VAL A 158 -0.93 -3.37 1.45
N ALA A 159 -0.45 -4.29 2.29
CA ALA A 159 -0.69 -5.72 2.16
C ALA A 159 -1.82 -6.13 3.11
N GLU A 160 -2.88 -6.70 2.57
CA GLU A 160 -4.07 -7.07 3.34
C GLU A 160 -4.64 -8.42 2.94
N GLY A 161 -5.31 -9.07 3.88
CA GLY A 161 -6.13 -10.26 3.66
C GLY A 161 -7.60 -9.95 3.89
N TRP A 162 -8.49 -10.75 3.28
CA TRP A 162 -9.93 -10.56 3.32
C TRP A 162 -10.65 -11.81 3.79
N ASP A 163 -11.53 -11.64 4.74
CA ASP A 163 -12.42 -12.67 5.23
C ASP A 163 -13.88 -12.19 5.13
N ILE A 164 -14.81 -13.08 4.78
CA ILE A 164 -16.24 -12.82 4.83
C ILE A 164 -16.90 -13.67 5.91
N ASP A 165 -17.70 -13.05 6.74
CA ASP A 165 -18.65 -13.75 7.60
C ASP A 165 -19.82 -14.26 6.75
N ARG A 166 -20.05 -15.58 6.77
CA ARG A 166 -21.08 -16.22 5.95
C ARG A 166 -22.50 -15.89 6.40
N GLY A 167 -22.68 -15.50 7.65
CA GLY A 167 -23.98 -15.16 8.23
C GLY A 167 -24.43 -13.75 7.87
N SER A 168 -23.60 -12.76 8.21
CA SER A 168 -23.91 -11.33 8.00
C SER A 168 -23.43 -10.77 6.67
N LEU A 169 -22.61 -11.51 5.93
CA LEU A 169 -21.90 -11.06 4.73
C LEU A 169 -20.92 -9.88 4.99
N ASN A 170 -20.58 -9.63 6.26
CA ASN A 170 -19.56 -8.66 6.61
C ASN A 170 -18.18 -9.09 6.09
N ILE A 171 -17.42 -8.13 5.56
CA ILE A 171 -16.04 -8.36 5.13
C ILE A 171 -15.09 -7.66 6.12
N ARG A 172 -14.18 -8.45 6.68
CA ARG A 172 -13.06 -7.94 7.47
C ARG A 172 -11.79 -7.94 6.61
N LYS A 173 -11.12 -6.79 6.57
CA LYS A 173 -9.79 -6.66 5.98
C LYS A 173 -8.75 -6.59 7.08
N ARG A 174 -7.75 -7.46 6.99
CA ARG A 174 -6.62 -7.51 7.93
C ARG A 174 -5.40 -6.92 7.24
N ILE A 175 -4.89 -5.82 7.77
CA ILE A 175 -3.67 -5.18 7.25
C ILE A 175 -2.47 -5.84 7.93
N TYR A 176 -1.63 -6.51 7.14
CA TYR A 176 -0.43 -7.16 7.63
C TYR A 176 0.73 -6.20 7.76
N PHE A 177 1.01 -5.47 6.68
CA PHE A 177 2.08 -4.48 6.62
C PHE A 177 1.80 -3.42 5.56
N TYR A 178 2.60 -2.37 5.58
CA TYR A 178 2.58 -1.35 4.54
C TYR A 178 4.00 -0.89 4.18
N LEU A 179 4.13 -0.29 3.00
CA LEU A 179 5.35 0.18 2.39
C LEU A 179 5.11 1.65 1.97
N PRO A 180 5.79 2.63 2.61
CA PRO A 180 5.66 4.03 2.21
C PRO A 180 6.24 4.26 0.81
N LEU A 181 5.56 5.09 0.03
CA LEU A 181 5.99 5.52 -1.30
C LEU A 181 6.19 7.02 -1.28
N TYR A 182 7.37 7.48 -1.72
CA TYR A 182 7.70 8.90 -1.79
C TYR A 182 7.74 9.38 -3.24
N ARG A 183 7.54 10.68 -3.43
CA ARG A 183 7.73 11.35 -4.71
C ARG A 183 9.21 11.65 -4.90
N TYR A 184 9.76 11.18 -6.00
CA TYR A 184 11.14 11.46 -6.37
C TYR A 184 11.26 12.75 -7.21
N ASP A 185 10.36 12.90 -8.19
CA ASP A 185 10.11 14.11 -9.00
C ASP A 185 8.66 14.09 -9.49
N ASP A 186 8.27 15.02 -10.37
CA ASP A 186 6.90 15.17 -10.83
C ASP A 186 6.30 13.91 -11.48
N GLU A 187 7.14 13.02 -12.02
CA GLU A 187 6.71 11.84 -12.75
C GLU A 187 7.18 10.51 -12.12
N ARG A 188 8.11 10.54 -11.16
CA ARG A 188 8.72 9.33 -10.60
C ARG A 188 8.41 9.16 -9.12
N PHE A 189 8.11 7.91 -8.76
CA PHE A 189 7.84 7.49 -7.40
C PHE A 189 8.86 6.47 -6.96
N GLY A 190 9.37 6.63 -5.76
CA GLY A 190 10.26 5.68 -5.11
C GLY A 190 9.56 4.99 -3.95
N GLN A 191 10.01 3.79 -3.64
CA GLN A 191 9.61 3.10 -2.41
C GLN A 191 10.66 3.39 -1.34
N LEU A 192 10.23 3.79 -0.13
CA LEU A 192 11.13 4.15 0.98
C LEU A 192 12.01 2.97 1.47
N GLY A 193 11.90 1.80 0.86
CA GLY A 193 12.77 0.67 1.19
C GLY A 193 12.48 0.01 2.53
N ILE A 194 11.43 0.41 3.23
CA ILE A 194 11.00 -0.19 4.50
C ILE A 194 9.64 -0.87 4.37
N ARG A 195 9.49 -1.98 5.12
CA ARG A 195 8.21 -2.62 5.42
C ARG A 195 7.88 -2.38 6.88
N VAL A 196 6.71 -1.83 7.14
CA VAL A 196 6.20 -1.58 8.48
C VAL A 196 5.05 -2.54 8.75
N TYR A 197 5.25 -3.47 9.68
CA TYR A 197 4.17 -4.38 10.08
C TYR A 197 3.13 -3.63 10.91
N ASN A 198 1.86 -3.94 10.68
CA ASN A 198 0.78 -3.43 11.51
C ASN A 198 0.93 -3.97 12.94
N VAL A 199 0.36 -3.28 13.91
CA VAL A 199 0.62 -3.54 15.34
C VAL A 199 0.36 -4.99 15.75
N GLU A 200 -0.66 -5.60 15.18
CA GLU A 200 -1.04 -7.00 15.44
C GLU A 200 -0.01 -8.03 14.92
N TYR A 201 0.89 -7.62 14.01
CA TYR A 201 1.87 -8.47 13.35
C TYR A 201 3.33 -8.04 13.62
N ARG A 202 3.55 -7.06 14.51
CA ARG A 202 4.89 -6.69 14.96
C ARG A 202 5.47 -7.78 15.87
N ARG A 203 6.57 -8.34 15.47
CA ARG A 203 7.31 -9.37 16.22
C ARG A 203 8.54 -8.77 16.90
#